data_e84d7b9f4c4bee95c5191be9afcb1619
#
_entry.id   e84d7b9f4c4bee95c5191be9afcb1619
#
_cell.length_a   1.000
_cell.length_b   1.000
_cell.length_c   1.000
_cell.angle_alpha   90.00
_cell.angle_beta   90.00
_cell.angle_gamma   90.00
#
_symmetry.space_group_name_H-M   'P 1'
#
loop_
_entity.id
_entity.type
_entity.pdbx_description
1 polymer ?
#
loop_
_entity_poly.entity_id
_entity_poly.type
_entity_poly.pdbx_seq_one_letter_code
_entity_poly.pdbx_strand_id
1 'polypeptide(L)'
;MKVVFRKYGGSLHWHHPARLLGEDVHGVWVGCEAGTTGAKGDGPPVVWERAFVMLFPRNEWWVALFNDEGHKLDVYVDVTTVPEWNDGEVTMVDLDLDVVRTREGRVFVDDEDEFADHQVLLGYPPEVIAQAESAAAALTKAVTDRLAPFDGATHLPYLAQVR
;
A
#
# COMPACT_ATOMS: atom_id res chain seq x y z
N MET A 1 15.52 1.81 5.98
CA MET A 1 15.26 1.73 4.54
C MET A 1 14.29 2.83 4.11
N LYS A 2 14.02 2.97 2.83
CA LYS A 2 13.09 3.96 2.29
C LYS A 2 11.99 3.28 1.45
N VAL A 3 10.76 3.74 1.60
CA VAL A 3 9.62 3.36 0.75
C VAL A 3 9.35 4.50 -0.21
N VAL A 4 9.24 4.22 -1.51
CA VAL A 4 9.06 5.25 -2.54
C VAL A 4 7.99 4.82 -3.54
N PHE A 5 6.85 5.49 -3.52
CA PHE A 5 5.85 5.40 -4.57
C PHE A 5 6.14 6.43 -5.66
N ARG A 6 5.90 6.05 -6.90
CA ARG A 6 5.92 6.95 -8.05
C ARG A 6 4.59 6.87 -8.78
N LYS A 7 4.19 7.93 -9.46
CA LYS A 7 3.10 7.84 -10.43
C LYS A 7 3.63 7.28 -11.75
N TYR A 8 2.74 6.76 -12.57
CA TYR A 8 3.10 6.30 -13.91
C TYR A 8 3.73 7.46 -14.71
N GLY A 9 4.87 7.21 -15.36
CA GLY A 9 5.69 8.26 -15.95
C GLY A 9 6.83 8.77 -15.06
N GLY A 10 6.89 8.32 -13.79
CA GLY A 10 8.07 8.43 -12.92
C GLY A 10 8.07 9.60 -11.93
N SER A 11 7.03 10.45 -11.90
CA SER A 11 6.95 11.51 -10.91
C SER A 11 6.88 10.95 -9.49
N LEU A 12 7.59 11.59 -8.56
CA LEU A 12 7.63 11.20 -7.15
C LEU A 12 6.23 11.36 -6.52
N HIS A 13 5.79 10.32 -5.82
CA HIS A 13 4.55 10.30 -5.07
C HIS A 13 4.84 10.16 -3.57
N TRP A 14 4.13 9.34 -2.80
CA TRP A 14 4.43 9.14 -1.39
C TRP A 14 5.81 8.52 -1.18
N HIS A 15 6.56 9.06 -0.23
CA HIS A 15 7.84 8.49 0.19
C HIS A 15 8.10 8.75 1.68
N HIS A 16 8.73 7.78 2.34
CA HIS A 16 9.02 7.86 3.76
C HIS A 16 10.10 6.86 4.19
N PRO A 17 10.78 7.08 5.32
CA PRO A 17 11.61 6.05 5.93
C PRO A 17 10.74 4.93 6.51
N ALA A 18 11.31 3.73 6.62
CA ALA A 18 10.68 2.60 7.28
C ALA A 18 11.75 1.66 7.84
N ARG A 19 11.35 0.80 8.78
CA ARG A 19 12.21 -0.23 9.36
C ARG A 19 11.81 -1.59 8.78
N LEU A 20 12.80 -2.36 8.30
CA LEU A 20 12.58 -3.74 7.90
C LEU A 20 12.27 -4.57 9.15
N LEU A 21 11.16 -5.30 9.16
CA LEU A 21 10.70 -6.10 10.29
C LEU A 21 10.92 -7.60 10.09
N GLY A 22 10.90 -8.06 8.85
CA GLY A 22 11.08 -9.46 8.51
C GLY A 22 10.34 -9.84 7.23
N GLU A 23 10.24 -11.14 7.00
CA GLU A 23 9.52 -11.70 5.85
C GLU A 23 8.81 -13.00 6.23
N ASP A 24 7.75 -13.32 5.51
CA ASP A 24 7.00 -14.56 5.64
C ASP A 24 6.50 -15.06 4.27
N VAL A 25 5.54 -15.98 4.28
CA VAL A 25 4.95 -16.52 3.04
C VAL A 25 4.20 -15.47 2.21
N HIS A 26 3.77 -14.36 2.83
CA HIS A 26 3.03 -13.29 2.17
C HIS A 26 3.96 -12.27 1.51
N GLY A 27 5.18 -12.10 2.00
CA GLY A 27 6.15 -11.14 1.47
C GLY A 27 7.04 -10.51 2.53
N VAL A 28 7.52 -9.32 2.26
CA VAL A 28 8.40 -8.53 3.13
C VAL A 28 7.58 -7.52 3.93
N TRP A 29 7.81 -7.50 5.24
CA TRP A 29 7.14 -6.59 6.17
C TRP A 29 8.08 -5.46 6.58
N VAL A 30 7.57 -4.23 6.48
CA VAL A 30 8.24 -3.04 7.02
C VAL A 30 7.31 -2.30 7.95
N GLY A 31 7.87 -1.49 8.85
CA GLY A 31 7.07 -0.76 9.83
C GLY A 31 7.50 0.69 10.01
N CYS A 32 6.53 1.48 10.39
CA CYS A 32 6.66 2.90 10.73
C CYS A 32 6.11 3.13 12.13
N GLU A 33 6.94 3.67 13.00
CA GLU A 33 6.54 4.07 14.36
C GLU A 33 5.69 5.35 14.32
N ALA A 34 4.90 5.57 15.35
CA ALA A 34 4.23 6.86 15.54
C ALA A 34 5.27 8.01 15.53
N GLY A 35 4.95 9.09 14.84
CA GLY A 35 5.87 10.20 14.62
C GLY A 35 6.72 10.08 13.34
N THR A 36 6.65 8.97 12.61
CA THR A 36 7.31 8.86 11.31
C THR A 36 6.79 9.95 10.36
N THR A 37 7.73 10.57 9.65
CA THR A 37 7.44 11.66 8.71
C THR A 37 7.61 11.18 7.28
N GLY A 38 6.63 11.44 6.43
CA GLY A 38 6.68 11.22 5.00
C GLY A 38 6.30 12.47 4.21
N ALA A 39 6.38 12.41 2.90
CA ALA A 39 5.93 13.49 2.03
C ALA A 39 5.32 12.93 0.74
N LYS A 40 4.47 13.72 0.12
CA LYS A 40 3.90 13.45 -1.21
C LYS A 40 4.59 14.36 -2.23
N GLY A 41 5.40 13.76 -3.12
CA GLY A 41 6.23 14.51 -4.05
C GLY A 41 7.19 15.44 -3.29
N ASP A 42 7.28 16.69 -3.74
CA ASP A 42 8.05 17.75 -3.08
C ASP A 42 7.19 18.59 -2.09
N GLY A 43 6.03 18.07 -1.71
CA GLY A 43 5.10 18.73 -0.79
C GLY A 43 5.62 18.78 0.65
N PRO A 44 4.87 19.49 1.53
CA PRO A 44 5.24 19.60 2.92
C PRO A 44 5.24 18.22 3.61
N PRO A 45 6.11 18.03 4.62
CA PRO A 45 6.13 16.79 5.38
C PRO A 45 4.82 16.56 6.14
N VAL A 46 4.39 15.29 6.16
CA VAL A 46 3.26 14.80 6.93
C VAL A 46 3.78 13.90 8.03
N VAL A 47 3.34 14.12 9.26
CA VAL A 47 3.68 13.28 10.42
C VAL A 47 2.52 12.31 10.67
N TRP A 48 2.79 11.00 10.68
CA TRP A 48 1.81 10.00 11.07
C TRP A 48 1.79 9.82 12.59
N GLU A 49 0.67 10.13 13.19
CA GLU A 49 0.52 10.09 14.66
C GLU A 49 0.45 8.65 15.21
N ARG A 50 0.27 7.66 14.36
CA ARG A 50 0.09 6.25 14.73
C ARG A 50 1.05 5.36 13.97
N ALA A 51 1.43 4.26 14.60
CA ALA A 51 2.21 3.21 13.97
C ALA A 51 1.39 2.49 12.87
N PHE A 52 2.09 2.00 11.88
CA PHE A 52 1.53 1.12 10.87
C PHE A 52 2.60 0.16 10.33
N VAL A 53 2.16 -0.91 9.73
CA VAL A 53 3.04 -1.82 8.99
C VAL A 53 2.59 -1.96 7.55
N MET A 54 3.54 -2.21 6.67
CA MET A 54 3.28 -2.44 5.25
C MET A 54 3.79 -3.82 4.87
N LEU A 55 3.03 -4.47 3.98
CA LEU A 55 3.41 -5.73 3.35
C LEU A 55 3.69 -5.50 1.87
N PHE A 56 4.87 -5.94 1.44
CA PHE A 56 5.30 -5.93 0.04
C PHE A 56 5.35 -7.38 -0.46
N PRO A 57 4.34 -7.85 -1.21
CA PRO A 57 4.35 -9.18 -1.78
C PRO A 57 5.36 -9.28 -2.91
N ARG A 58 5.87 -10.51 -3.19
CA ARG A 58 7.00 -10.67 -4.13
C ARG A 58 6.62 -10.54 -5.60
N ASN A 59 5.46 -10.96 -6.01
CA ASN A 59 5.07 -11.01 -7.43
C ASN A 59 3.62 -10.56 -7.65
N GLU A 60 3.15 -9.64 -6.81
CA GLU A 60 1.78 -9.15 -6.87
C GLU A 60 1.74 -7.66 -7.23
N TRP A 61 0.63 -7.23 -7.80
CA TRP A 61 0.40 -5.85 -8.22
C TRP A 61 -0.28 -5.02 -7.14
N TRP A 62 0.23 -5.10 -5.92
CA TRP A 62 -0.29 -4.34 -4.79
C TRP A 62 0.70 -4.25 -3.63
N VAL A 63 0.48 -3.28 -2.76
CA VAL A 63 1.13 -3.11 -1.46
C VAL A 63 0.06 -2.87 -0.42
N ALA A 64 0.12 -3.54 0.73
CA ALA A 64 -0.87 -3.36 1.79
C ALA A 64 -0.30 -2.61 2.99
N LEU A 65 -1.12 -1.75 3.58
CA LEU A 65 -0.85 -1.04 4.82
C LEU A 65 -1.89 -1.46 5.86
N PHE A 66 -1.41 -1.80 7.06
CA PHE A 66 -2.22 -2.18 8.22
C PHE A 66 -1.98 -1.17 9.34
N ASN A 67 -3.02 -0.44 9.71
CA ASN A 67 -2.95 0.62 10.71
C ASN A 67 -3.10 0.09 12.13
N ASP A 68 -2.44 0.76 13.08
CA ASP A 68 -2.65 0.54 14.50
C ASP A 68 -4.08 0.87 14.94
N GLU A 69 -4.48 0.35 16.10
CA GLU A 69 -5.78 0.61 16.70
C GLU A 69 -6.05 2.11 16.86
N GLY A 70 -7.32 2.48 16.72
CA GLY A 70 -7.75 3.88 16.78
C GLY A 70 -7.61 4.65 15.45
N HIS A 71 -6.98 4.10 14.43
CA HIS A 71 -7.12 4.64 13.07
C HIS A 71 -8.45 4.17 12.46
N LYS A 72 -9.16 5.07 11.77
CA LYS A 72 -10.48 4.76 11.17
C LYS A 72 -10.44 3.68 10.09
N LEU A 73 -9.30 3.54 9.42
CA LEU A 73 -9.06 2.49 8.42
C LEU A 73 -8.22 1.38 9.05
N ASP A 74 -8.66 0.16 8.88
CA ASP A 74 -7.97 -1.05 9.33
C ASP A 74 -6.91 -1.49 8.32
N VAL A 75 -7.33 -1.59 7.06
CA VAL A 75 -6.50 -2.02 5.93
C VAL A 75 -6.62 -1.01 4.80
N TYR A 76 -5.49 -0.69 4.19
CA TYR A 76 -5.40 0.13 2.99
C TYR A 76 -4.48 -0.58 2.00
N VAL A 77 -4.99 -0.93 0.83
CA VAL A 77 -4.21 -1.65 -0.18
C VAL A 77 -4.12 -0.82 -1.45
N ASP A 78 -2.92 -0.34 -1.73
CA ASP A 78 -2.62 0.36 -2.99
C ASP A 78 -2.43 -0.68 -4.11
N VAL A 79 -3.15 -0.53 -5.21
CA VAL A 79 -2.85 -1.25 -6.45
C VAL A 79 -1.63 -0.59 -7.11
N THR A 80 -0.58 -1.38 -7.30
CA THR A 80 0.72 -0.88 -7.78
C THR A 80 1.30 -1.84 -8.81
N THR A 81 2.38 -1.43 -9.47
CA THR A 81 3.27 -2.40 -10.12
C THR A 81 3.94 -3.29 -9.06
N VAL A 82 4.51 -4.43 -9.49
CA VAL A 82 5.27 -5.30 -8.58
C VAL A 82 6.38 -4.49 -7.89
N PRO A 83 6.47 -4.53 -6.55
CA PRO A 83 7.52 -3.79 -5.82
C PRO A 83 8.93 -4.23 -6.21
N GLU A 84 9.82 -3.27 -6.43
CA GLU A 84 11.23 -3.48 -6.78
C GLU A 84 12.15 -3.05 -5.63
N TRP A 85 13.09 -3.92 -5.28
CA TRP A 85 14.02 -3.72 -4.17
C TRP A 85 15.42 -3.36 -4.67
N ASN A 86 15.95 -2.22 -4.22
CA ASN A 86 17.30 -1.74 -4.52
C ASN A 86 17.93 -1.13 -3.27
N ASP A 87 19.15 -1.52 -2.93
CA ASP A 87 20.01 -0.93 -1.86
C ASP A 87 19.31 -0.07 -0.79
N GLY A 88 18.50 -0.72 0.06
CA GLY A 88 17.81 -0.03 1.15
C GLY A 88 16.57 0.77 0.74
N GLU A 89 16.08 0.60 -0.47
CA GLU A 89 14.85 1.21 -0.97
C GLU A 89 13.93 0.16 -1.60
N VAL A 90 12.62 0.31 -1.40
CA VAL A 90 11.59 -0.37 -2.18
C VAL A 90 10.81 0.66 -2.96
N THR A 91 10.64 0.43 -4.26
CA THR A 91 9.92 1.34 -5.16
C THR A 91 8.84 0.62 -5.95
N MET A 92 7.76 1.31 -6.23
CA MET A 92 6.65 0.81 -7.05
C MET A 92 5.93 1.99 -7.70
N VAL A 93 5.17 1.70 -8.75
CA VAL A 93 4.29 2.66 -9.39
C VAL A 93 2.89 2.50 -8.83
N ASP A 94 2.34 3.56 -8.26
CA ASP A 94 0.96 3.68 -7.83
C ASP A 94 0.05 3.76 -9.07
N LEU A 95 -0.96 2.90 -9.13
CA LEU A 95 -1.92 2.80 -10.25
C LEU A 95 -3.32 3.31 -9.85
N ASP A 96 -3.39 4.18 -8.84
CA ASP A 96 -4.55 4.93 -8.38
C ASP A 96 -5.60 4.14 -7.60
N LEU A 97 -5.99 2.93 -8.05
CA LEU A 97 -7.01 2.14 -7.36
C LEU A 97 -6.55 1.69 -5.98
N ASP A 98 -7.41 1.92 -4.98
CA ASP A 98 -7.18 1.50 -3.61
C ASP A 98 -8.32 0.60 -3.13
N VAL A 99 -7.98 -0.47 -2.43
CA VAL A 99 -8.96 -1.32 -1.73
C VAL A 99 -8.84 -1.06 -0.24
N VAL A 100 -9.93 -0.59 0.36
CA VAL A 100 -9.93 -0.09 1.73
C VAL A 100 -10.92 -0.85 2.59
N ARG A 101 -10.52 -1.18 3.84
CA ARG A 101 -11.41 -1.68 4.88
C ARG A 101 -11.41 -0.72 6.07
N THR A 102 -12.59 -0.30 6.50
CA THR A 102 -12.76 0.49 7.72
C THR A 102 -12.73 -0.39 8.97
N ARG A 103 -12.55 0.20 10.16
CA ARG A 103 -12.63 -0.53 11.44
C ARG A 103 -13.97 -1.20 11.65
N GLU A 104 -15.06 -0.62 11.15
CA GLU A 104 -16.40 -1.21 11.20
C GLU A 104 -16.59 -2.36 10.20
N GLY A 105 -15.59 -2.63 9.34
CA GLY A 105 -15.60 -3.73 8.40
C GLY A 105 -16.16 -3.44 7.02
N ARG A 106 -16.48 -2.16 6.70
CA ARG A 106 -16.88 -1.78 5.35
C ARG A 106 -15.69 -1.86 4.41
N VAL A 107 -15.87 -2.53 3.26
CA VAL A 107 -14.88 -2.64 2.19
C VAL A 107 -15.35 -1.87 0.95
N PHE A 108 -14.48 -1.11 0.35
CA PHE A 108 -14.77 -0.37 -0.89
C PHE A 108 -13.50 -0.14 -1.71
N VAL A 109 -13.68 0.13 -3.00
CA VAL A 109 -12.61 0.59 -3.90
C VAL A 109 -12.68 2.11 -3.98
N ASP A 110 -11.53 2.77 -3.80
CA ASP A 110 -11.40 4.22 -3.87
C ASP A 110 -10.64 4.64 -5.15
N ASP A 111 -10.79 5.92 -5.52
CA ASP A 111 -10.07 6.58 -6.62
C ASP A 111 -10.31 5.99 -8.02
N GLU A 112 -11.46 5.37 -8.27
CA GLU A 112 -11.84 4.85 -9.59
C GLU A 112 -11.91 5.95 -10.66
N ASP A 113 -12.30 7.15 -10.30
CA ASP A 113 -12.33 8.34 -11.16
C ASP A 113 -10.91 8.83 -11.47
N GLU A 114 -9.99 8.87 -10.50
CA GLU A 114 -8.58 9.18 -10.72
C GLU A 114 -7.93 8.15 -11.66
N PHE A 115 -8.22 6.87 -11.47
CA PHE A 115 -7.75 5.81 -12.35
C PHE A 115 -8.24 6.00 -13.79
N ALA A 116 -9.52 6.34 -14.00
CA ALA A 116 -10.06 6.62 -15.32
C ALA A 116 -9.36 7.82 -16.00
N ASP A 117 -9.14 8.90 -15.26
CA ASP A 117 -8.46 10.09 -15.76
C ASP A 117 -7.00 9.82 -16.11
N HIS A 118 -6.27 9.10 -15.25
CA HIS A 118 -4.84 8.82 -15.44
C HIS A 118 -4.57 7.79 -16.55
N GLN A 119 -5.51 6.91 -16.89
CA GLN A 119 -5.40 6.07 -18.09
C GLN A 119 -5.12 6.90 -19.33
N VAL A 120 -5.74 8.06 -19.44
CA VAL A 120 -5.59 8.99 -20.58
C VAL A 120 -4.41 9.93 -20.34
N LEU A 121 -4.39 10.63 -19.22
CA LEU A 121 -3.38 11.67 -18.92
C LEU A 121 -1.96 11.13 -18.82
N LEU A 122 -1.79 9.93 -18.24
CA LEU A 122 -0.49 9.30 -18.05
C LEU A 122 -0.22 8.19 -19.07
N GLY A 123 -1.19 7.86 -19.92
CA GLY A 123 -1.03 6.92 -21.02
C GLY A 123 -0.82 5.47 -20.55
N TYR A 124 -1.64 4.97 -19.64
CA TYR A 124 -1.55 3.57 -19.19
C TYR A 124 -1.71 2.61 -20.37
N PRO A 125 -0.74 1.69 -20.59
CA PRO A 125 -0.92 0.63 -21.56
C PRO A 125 -2.12 -0.27 -21.20
N PRO A 126 -2.82 -0.88 -22.20
CA PRO A 126 -3.95 -1.77 -21.94
C PRO A 126 -3.65 -2.92 -20.97
N GLU A 127 -2.44 -3.48 -21.02
CA GLU A 127 -1.99 -4.54 -20.10
C GLU A 127 -1.85 -4.06 -18.66
N VAL A 128 -1.44 -2.81 -18.43
CA VAL A 128 -1.36 -2.22 -17.09
C VAL A 128 -2.75 -1.98 -16.54
N ILE A 129 -3.67 -1.47 -17.34
CA ILE A 129 -5.07 -1.29 -16.96
C ILE A 129 -5.69 -2.64 -16.56
N ALA A 130 -5.52 -3.67 -17.38
CA ALA A 130 -6.06 -5.00 -17.10
C ALA A 130 -5.48 -5.60 -15.81
N GLN A 131 -4.18 -5.45 -15.55
CA GLN A 131 -3.54 -5.90 -14.33
C GLN A 131 -4.08 -5.16 -13.10
N ALA A 132 -4.23 -3.84 -13.19
CA ALA A 132 -4.75 -3.04 -12.08
C ALA A 132 -6.20 -3.41 -11.73
N GLU A 133 -7.06 -3.55 -12.74
CA GLU A 133 -8.46 -3.96 -12.55
C GLU A 133 -8.57 -5.37 -11.97
N SER A 134 -7.76 -6.30 -12.47
CA SER A 134 -7.70 -7.68 -11.96
C SER A 134 -7.23 -7.73 -10.51
N ALA A 135 -6.19 -6.96 -10.16
CA ALA A 135 -5.70 -6.86 -8.80
C ALA A 135 -6.76 -6.27 -7.85
N ALA A 136 -7.41 -5.18 -8.23
CA ALA A 136 -8.47 -4.56 -7.44
C ALA A 136 -9.64 -5.52 -7.18
N ALA A 137 -10.07 -6.28 -8.17
CA ALA A 137 -11.15 -7.26 -8.04
C ALA A 137 -10.76 -8.41 -7.08
N ALA A 138 -9.57 -8.97 -7.24
CA ALA A 138 -9.07 -10.04 -6.37
C ALA A 138 -8.87 -9.56 -4.92
N LEU A 139 -8.32 -8.36 -4.73
CA LEU A 139 -8.13 -7.73 -3.43
C LEU A 139 -9.45 -7.44 -2.73
N THR A 140 -10.44 -6.90 -3.43
CA THR A 140 -11.76 -6.63 -2.88
C THR A 140 -12.37 -7.92 -2.30
N LYS A 141 -12.25 -9.02 -3.01
CA LYS A 141 -12.71 -10.33 -2.51
C LYS A 141 -11.90 -10.78 -1.29
N ALA A 142 -10.58 -10.77 -1.38
CA ALA A 142 -9.71 -11.26 -0.29
C ALA A 142 -9.88 -10.44 1.00
N VAL A 143 -9.98 -9.11 0.90
CA VAL A 143 -10.18 -8.20 2.03
C VAL A 143 -11.57 -8.37 2.64
N THR A 144 -12.61 -8.55 1.80
CA THR A 144 -13.99 -8.81 2.25
C THR A 144 -14.09 -10.13 2.99
N ASP A 145 -13.53 -11.19 2.41
CA ASP A 145 -13.57 -12.55 2.97
C ASP A 145 -12.56 -12.75 4.12
N ARG A 146 -11.80 -11.72 4.49
CA ARG A 146 -10.76 -11.76 5.53
C ARG A 146 -9.78 -12.91 5.34
N LEU A 147 -9.35 -13.15 4.11
CA LEU A 147 -8.31 -14.12 3.81
C LEU A 147 -6.95 -13.56 4.25
N ALA A 148 -6.05 -14.42 4.77
CA ALA A 148 -4.70 -13.97 5.10
C ALA A 148 -4.01 -13.36 3.86
N PRO A 149 -3.30 -12.26 3.99
CA PRO A 149 -2.90 -11.55 5.22
C PRO A 149 -3.93 -10.54 5.78
N PHE A 150 -5.15 -10.47 5.22
CA PHE A 150 -6.20 -9.51 5.59
C PHE A 150 -7.14 -10.02 6.70
N ASP A 151 -6.77 -11.09 7.39
CA ASP A 151 -7.55 -11.81 8.42
C ASP A 151 -7.69 -11.06 9.76
N GLY A 152 -6.97 -9.96 9.91
CA GLY A 152 -6.93 -9.17 11.14
C GLY A 152 -5.92 -9.68 12.18
N ALA A 153 -5.18 -10.75 11.88
CA ALA A 153 -4.23 -11.38 12.81
C ALA A 153 -2.79 -11.44 12.25
N THR A 154 -2.63 -11.73 10.98
CA THR A 154 -1.32 -11.97 10.34
C THR A 154 -0.34 -10.80 10.51
N HIS A 155 -0.81 -9.55 10.49
CA HIS A 155 0.03 -8.35 10.64
C HIS A 155 0.41 -8.03 12.09
N LEU A 156 -0.30 -8.56 13.09
CA LEU A 156 -0.14 -8.16 14.50
C LEU A 156 1.26 -8.38 15.08
N PRO A 157 1.98 -9.49 14.80
CA PRO A 157 3.34 -9.67 15.30
C PRO A 157 4.33 -8.64 14.77
N TYR A 158 4.09 -8.13 13.55
CA TYR A 158 4.90 -7.08 12.96
C TYR A 158 4.55 -5.71 13.53
N LEU A 159 3.25 -5.42 13.66
CA LEU A 159 2.77 -4.17 14.26
C LEU A 159 3.25 -4.00 15.71
N ALA A 160 3.31 -5.07 16.49
CA ALA A 160 3.83 -5.06 17.86
C ALA A 160 5.31 -4.61 17.95
N GLN A 161 6.07 -4.69 16.88
CA GLN A 161 7.47 -4.26 16.86
C GLN A 161 7.64 -2.75 16.66
N VAL A 162 6.60 -2.02 16.30
CA VAL A 162 6.63 -0.57 15.99
C VAL A 162 5.62 0.27 16.81
N ARG A 163 4.91 -0.37 17.74
CA ARG A 163 4.05 0.30 18.72
C ARG A 163 4.86 0.97 19.82
#